data_f9a5de853fdf48bcd4e8ae9887d80900
#
_entry.id   f9a5de853fdf48bcd4e8ae9887d80900
#
_cell.length_a   1.000
_cell.length_b   1.000
_cell.length_c   1.000
_cell.angle_alpha   90.00
_cell.angle_beta   90.00
_cell.angle_gamma   90.00
#
_symmetry.space_group_name_H-M   'P 1'
#
loop_
_entity.id
_entity.type
_entity.pdbx_description
1 polymer ?
#
loop_
_entity_poly.entity_id
_entity_poly.type
_entity_poly.pdbx_seq_one_letter_code
_entity_poly.pdbx_strand_id
1 'polypeptide(L)'
;MPEYRIKVAPDTVAYADGENRKLVVEFGIPGAPTETIDLKILEDSVHLTAPARDIEYVAALALSWPVKPDKAEATYEHGLLRIEVPFKDPMEDAVKVAIKAGVAETKTKKLKA
;
A
#
# COMPACT_ATOMS: atom_id res chain seq x y z
N MET A 1 -27.42 -10.55 18.51
CA MET A 1 -26.34 -10.26 17.59
C MET A 1 -26.80 -9.25 16.54
N PRO A 2 -26.21 -8.09 16.49
CA PRO A 2 -26.64 -7.14 15.47
C PRO A 2 -26.30 -7.66 14.09
N GLU A 3 -27.16 -7.41 13.14
CA GLU A 3 -26.94 -7.84 11.77
C GLU A 3 -25.89 -7.00 11.07
N TYR A 4 -25.68 -5.81 11.56
CA TYR A 4 -24.63 -4.95 11.05
C TYR A 4 -24.15 -4.06 12.18
N ARG A 5 -22.96 -3.51 11.98
CA ARG A 5 -22.30 -2.70 12.99
C ARG A 5 -22.17 -1.28 12.49
N ILE A 6 -22.05 -0.36 13.44
CA ILE A 6 -21.76 1.02 13.10
C ILE A 6 -20.33 1.09 12.61
N LYS A 7 -20.12 1.63 11.42
CA LYS A 7 -18.79 1.75 10.85
C LYS A 7 -18.12 3.01 11.35
N VAL A 8 -16.89 2.86 11.83
CA VAL A 8 -16.12 3.99 12.35
C VAL A 8 -14.73 3.97 11.75
N ALA A 9 -14.15 5.14 11.61
CA ALA A 9 -12.76 5.25 11.15
C ALA A 9 -11.82 5.06 12.34
N PRO A 10 -10.80 4.23 12.22
CA PRO A 10 -9.81 4.09 13.29
C PRO A 10 -8.89 5.30 13.34
N ASP A 11 -8.29 5.54 14.50
CA ASP A 11 -7.18 6.47 14.56
C ASP A 11 -6.06 5.93 13.69
N THR A 12 -5.49 6.76 12.84
CA THR A 12 -4.53 6.33 11.84
C THR A 12 -3.29 7.23 11.87
N VAL A 13 -2.13 6.59 11.89
CA VAL A 13 -0.86 7.28 11.73
C VAL A 13 -0.14 6.60 10.57
N ALA A 14 0.36 7.39 9.63
CA ALA A 14 1.09 6.84 8.50
C ALA A 14 2.29 7.73 8.23
N TYR A 15 3.45 7.11 8.07
CA TYR A 15 4.65 7.89 7.77
C TYR A 15 5.64 7.04 6.99
N ALA A 16 6.53 7.73 6.29
CA ALA A 16 7.60 7.07 5.55
C ALA A 16 8.84 6.99 6.43
N ASP A 17 9.38 5.80 6.56
CA ASP A 17 10.68 5.58 7.19
C ASP A 17 11.70 5.60 6.06
N GLY A 18 12.30 6.77 5.83
CA GLY A 18 13.20 6.95 4.70
C GLY A 18 14.48 6.15 4.82
N GLU A 19 14.93 5.94 6.04
CA GLU A 19 16.17 5.21 6.29
C GLU A 19 16.04 3.76 5.91
N ASN A 20 14.90 3.15 6.25
CA ASN A 20 14.64 1.74 5.95
C ASN A 20 13.81 1.55 4.69
N ARG A 21 13.45 2.64 4.02
CA ARG A 21 12.74 2.65 2.74
C ARG A 21 11.44 1.89 2.81
N LYS A 22 10.66 2.20 3.83
CA LYS A 22 9.38 1.52 4.03
C LYS A 22 8.34 2.49 4.54
N LEU A 23 7.08 2.10 4.32
CA LEU A 23 5.93 2.81 4.85
C LEU A 23 5.52 2.15 6.15
N VAL A 24 5.22 2.96 7.15
CA VAL A 24 4.69 2.49 8.42
C VAL A 24 3.29 3.05 8.58
N VAL A 25 2.33 2.17 8.85
CA VAL A 25 0.95 2.57 9.09
C VAL A 25 0.51 1.95 10.41
N GLU A 26 -0.13 2.75 11.24
CA GLU A 26 -0.65 2.28 12.53
C GLU A 26 -2.12 2.62 12.61
N PHE A 27 -2.93 1.61 12.94
CA PHE A 27 -4.36 1.76 13.15
C PHE A 27 -4.70 1.44 14.59
N GLY A 28 -5.38 2.34 15.27
CA GLY A 28 -5.92 2.07 16.60
C GLY A 28 -7.28 1.40 16.47
N ILE A 29 -7.34 0.11 16.75
CA ILE A 29 -8.57 -0.67 16.64
C ILE A 29 -8.82 -1.46 17.92
N PRO A 30 -8.90 -0.78 19.08
CA PRO A 30 -9.09 -1.50 20.34
C PRO A 30 -10.38 -2.29 20.34
N GLY A 31 -10.30 -3.50 20.89
CA GLY A 31 -11.46 -4.38 20.99
C GLY A 31 -11.65 -5.30 19.81
N ALA A 32 -10.92 -5.12 18.72
CA ALA A 32 -11.05 -6.02 17.58
C ALA A 32 -10.27 -7.33 17.86
N PRO A 33 -10.93 -8.50 17.73
CA PRO A 33 -10.20 -9.76 17.87
C PRO A 33 -9.27 -9.96 16.68
N THR A 34 -8.08 -10.48 16.94
CA THR A 34 -7.07 -10.68 15.89
C THR A 34 -7.62 -11.48 14.72
N GLU A 35 -8.38 -12.52 15.01
CA GLU A 35 -8.81 -13.46 13.96
C GLU A 35 -9.86 -12.88 13.02
N THR A 36 -10.47 -11.74 13.36
CA THR A 36 -11.46 -11.13 12.50
C THR A 36 -10.94 -9.88 11.77
N ILE A 37 -9.68 -9.54 11.98
CA ILE A 37 -9.09 -8.39 11.29
C ILE A 37 -8.82 -8.77 9.85
N ASP A 38 -9.37 -7.99 8.93
CA ASP A 38 -9.17 -8.19 7.50
C ASP A 38 -8.34 -7.03 6.97
N LEU A 39 -7.09 -7.34 6.63
CA LEU A 39 -6.14 -6.34 6.16
C LEU A 39 -5.72 -6.72 4.74
N LYS A 40 -5.92 -5.81 3.81
CA LYS A 40 -5.52 -6.02 2.41
C LYS A 40 -4.67 -4.86 1.97
N ILE A 41 -3.57 -5.17 1.32
CA ILE A 41 -2.63 -4.15 0.84
C ILE A 41 -2.45 -4.33 -0.65
N LEU A 42 -2.66 -3.25 -1.40
CA LEU A 42 -2.35 -3.19 -2.81
C LEU A 42 -1.14 -2.28 -2.98
N GLU A 43 -0.62 -2.22 -4.19
CA GLU A 43 0.56 -1.37 -4.44
C GLU A 43 0.31 0.08 -4.08
N ASP A 44 -0.92 0.54 -4.15
CA ASP A 44 -1.25 1.95 -3.98
C ASP A 44 -2.26 2.22 -2.88
N SER A 45 -2.61 1.21 -2.08
CA SER A 45 -3.63 1.43 -1.06
C SER A 45 -3.59 0.36 0.03
N VAL A 46 -4.10 0.73 1.20
CA VAL A 46 -4.22 -0.17 2.35
C VAL A 46 -5.68 -0.16 2.77
N HIS A 47 -6.24 -1.34 2.95
CA HIS A 47 -7.65 -1.51 3.28
C HIS A 47 -7.79 -2.34 4.55
N LEU A 48 -8.59 -1.85 5.48
CA LEU A 48 -8.80 -2.49 6.77
C LEU A 48 -10.27 -2.61 7.07
N THR A 49 -10.67 -3.78 7.54
CA THR A 49 -11.98 -4.00 8.14
C THR A 49 -11.75 -4.79 9.42
N ALA A 50 -12.23 -4.28 10.53
CA ALA A 50 -11.99 -4.92 11.83
C ALA A 50 -13.23 -4.80 12.70
N PRO A 51 -14.07 -5.85 12.73
CA PRO A 51 -15.24 -5.84 13.59
C PRO A 51 -14.87 -5.90 15.08
N ALA A 52 -15.57 -5.15 15.90
CA ALA A 52 -15.31 -5.08 17.34
C ALA A 52 -16.64 -4.87 18.06
N ARG A 53 -17.33 -5.94 18.40
CA ARG A 53 -18.61 -5.93 19.08
C ARG A 53 -19.66 -5.16 18.25
N ASP A 54 -20.02 -3.96 18.68
CA ASP A 54 -21.09 -3.18 18.05
C ASP A 54 -20.59 -2.27 16.94
N ILE A 55 -19.30 -2.14 16.80
CA ILE A 55 -18.71 -1.26 15.79
C ILE A 55 -17.83 -2.07 14.85
N GLU A 56 -17.52 -1.46 13.72
CA GLU A 56 -16.61 -2.04 12.75
C GLU A 56 -15.66 -0.95 12.29
N TYR A 57 -14.38 -1.14 12.56
CA TYR A 57 -13.39 -0.20 12.07
C TYR A 57 -13.18 -0.43 10.57
N VAL A 58 -13.26 0.65 9.80
CA VAL A 58 -13.10 0.57 8.35
C VAL A 58 -12.17 1.68 7.92
N ALA A 59 -11.15 1.33 7.15
CA ALA A 59 -10.22 2.32 6.62
C ALA A 59 -9.79 1.95 5.21
N ALA A 60 -9.64 2.96 4.38
CA ALA A 60 -9.06 2.82 3.05
C ALA A 60 -8.08 3.97 2.91
N LEU A 61 -6.80 3.64 2.81
CA LEU A 61 -5.73 4.62 2.77
C LEU A 61 -5.07 4.59 1.40
N ALA A 62 -5.19 5.69 0.67
CA ALA A 62 -4.53 5.82 -0.62
C ALA A 62 -3.06 6.20 -0.39
N LEU A 63 -2.18 5.59 -1.16
CA LEU A 63 -0.75 5.82 -1.03
C LEU A 63 -0.25 6.62 -2.22
N SER A 64 0.62 7.58 -1.97
CA SER A 64 1.19 8.39 -3.03
C SER A 64 2.43 7.76 -3.66
N TRP A 65 2.91 6.68 -3.08
CA TRP A 65 4.08 5.95 -3.60
C TRP A 65 3.80 4.46 -3.52
N PRO A 66 4.12 3.70 -4.56
CA PRO A 66 3.80 2.26 -4.55
C PRO A 66 4.64 1.50 -3.54
N VAL A 67 4.05 0.44 -3.01
CA VAL A 67 4.68 -0.44 -2.03
C VAL A 67 4.71 -1.86 -2.57
N LYS A 68 5.38 -2.75 -1.85
CA LYS A 68 5.47 -4.17 -2.21
C LYS A 68 4.58 -4.96 -1.25
N PRO A 69 3.32 -5.21 -1.61
CA PRO A 69 2.39 -5.86 -0.67
C PRO A 69 2.85 -7.23 -0.18
N ASP A 70 3.54 -7.98 -1.03
CA ASP A 70 4.01 -9.32 -0.69
C ASP A 70 5.13 -9.30 0.35
N LYS A 71 5.69 -8.14 0.66
CA LYS A 71 6.73 -7.99 1.67
C LYS A 71 6.22 -7.32 2.93
N ALA A 72 4.91 -7.10 3.03
CA ALA A 72 4.33 -6.42 4.18
C ALA A 72 4.38 -7.31 5.42
N GLU A 73 4.58 -6.66 6.57
CA GLU A 73 4.52 -7.32 7.87
C GLU A 73 3.57 -6.53 8.74
N ALA A 74 2.79 -7.24 9.54
CA ALA A 74 1.84 -6.60 10.42
C ALA A 74 1.90 -7.25 11.80
N THR A 75 1.81 -6.42 12.83
CA THR A 75 1.72 -6.89 14.21
C THR A 75 0.54 -6.21 14.87
N TYR A 76 -0.08 -6.92 15.81
CA TYR A 76 -1.22 -6.38 16.54
C TYR A 76 -1.04 -6.63 18.01
N GLU A 77 -0.94 -5.54 18.77
CA GLU A 77 -0.75 -5.61 20.23
C GLU A 77 -1.52 -4.49 20.91
N HIS A 78 -2.23 -4.81 21.96
CA HIS A 78 -2.88 -3.80 22.80
C HIS A 78 -3.77 -2.84 22.00
N GLY A 79 -4.46 -3.38 21.00
CA GLY A 79 -5.37 -2.57 20.19
C GLY A 79 -4.70 -1.78 19.08
N LEU A 80 -3.40 -1.91 18.90
CA LEU A 80 -2.66 -1.19 17.87
C LEU A 80 -2.19 -2.17 16.78
N LEU A 81 -2.67 -1.95 15.58
CA LEU A 81 -2.25 -2.72 14.40
C LEU A 81 -1.18 -1.91 13.68
N ARG A 82 0.03 -2.44 13.64
CA ARG A 82 1.16 -1.78 13.01
C ARG A 82 1.56 -2.54 11.76
N ILE A 83 1.65 -1.84 10.67
CA ILE A 83 1.98 -2.41 9.35
C ILE A 83 3.26 -1.75 8.87
N GLU A 84 4.18 -2.57 8.38
CA GLU A 84 5.40 -2.10 7.73
C GLU A 84 5.48 -2.74 6.36
N VAL A 85 5.62 -1.93 5.34
CA VAL A 85 5.68 -2.44 3.98
C VAL A 85 6.74 -1.66 3.20
N PRO A 86 7.67 -2.35 2.53
CA PRO A 86 8.73 -1.67 1.78
C PRO A 86 8.15 -0.89 0.61
N PHE A 87 8.74 0.25 0.33
CA PHE A 87 8.40 0.98 -0.88
C PHE A 87 8.94 0.24 -2.10
N LYS A 88 8.18 0.30 -3.17
CA LYS A 88 8.61 -0.24 -4.45
C LYS A 88 9.40 0.85 -5.17
N ASP A 89 10.57 0.48 -5.68
CA ASP A 89 11.30 1.37 -6.56
C ASP A 89 10.62 1.29 -7.93
N PRO A 90 9.99 2.37 -8.42
CA PRO A 90 9.33 2.30 -9.72
C PRO A 90 10.27 1.89 -10.84
N MET A 91 11.56 2.08 -10.65
CA MET A 91 12.53 1.71 -11.68
C MET A 91 12.90 0.23 -11.64
N GLU A 92 12.43 -0.54 -10.63
CA GLU A 92 12.75 -1.97 -10.56
C GLU A 92 12.27 -2.72 -11.79
N ASP A 93 11.12 -2.32 -12.33
CA ASP A 93 10.52 -2.98 -13.47
C ASP A 93 10.81 -2.25 -14.78
N ALA A 94 11.70 -1.27 -14.73
CA ALA A 94 12.00 -0.50 -15.92
C ALA A 94 12.77 -1.36 -16.93
N VAL A 95 12.38 -1.26 -18.18
CA VAL A 95 13.04 -1.97 -19.26
C VAL A 95 13.88 -0.96 -20.02
N LYS A 96 15.16 -1.28 -20.14
CA LYS A 96 16.03 -0.44 -20.94
C LYS A 96 15.73 -0.70 -22.41
N VAL A 97 15.31 0.33 -23.10
CA VAL A 97 14.93 0.22 -24.50
C VAL A 97 16.11 0.57 -25.39
N ALA A 98 16.42 -0.32 -26.30
CA ALA A 98 17.48 -0.09 -27.26
C ALA A 98 17.03 0.97 -28.24
N ILE A 99 17.91 1.92 -28.53
CA ILE A 99 17.60 3.01 -29.46
C ILE A 99 18.22 2.66 -30.80
N LYS A 100 17.39 2.61 -31.84
CA LYS A 100 17.89 2.42 -33.20
C LYS A 100 18.21 3.78 -33.77
N ALA A 101 19.42 3.94 -34.33
CA ALA A 101 19.78 5.16 -35.01
C ALA A 101 18.93 5.27 -36.29
N GLY A 102 18.26 6.40 -36.48
CA GLY A 102 17.50 6.68 -37.73
C GLY A 102 18.47 6.90 -38.88
N VAL A 103 18.15 6.31 -40.01
CA VAL A 103 18.94 6.49 -41.19
C VAL A 103 18.45 7.72 -41.92
N ALA A 104 19.13 8.24 -42.82
CA ALA A 104 18.72 9.14 -43.15
C ALA A 104 18.54 9.14 -43.98
N GLU A 105 18.07 8.47 -43.10
CA GLU A 105 17.95 8.15 -43.59
C GLU A 105 17.54 8.07 -43.80
N THR A 106 17.40 8.27 -44.30
CA THR A 106 17.33 7.91 -44.56
C THR A 106 16.88 7.88 -44.24
N LYS A 107 16.85 8.11 -44.63
CA LYS A 107 16.85 7.80 -44.44
C LYS A 107 16.42 8.11 -43.70
N THR A 108 16.09 8.72 -44.33
CA THR A 108 16.17 8.66 -43.82
C THR A 108 15.58 8.83 -43.12
N LYS A 109 14.99 9.20 -43.46
CA LYS A 109 15.03 9.01 -43.00
C LYS A 109 14.71 9.30 -42.32
N LYS A 110 14.27 9.69 -42.72
CA LYS A 110 14.60 9.63 -42.17
C LYS A 110 14.59 10.10 -41.32
N LEU A 111 14.34 10.58 -41.77
CA LEU A 111 14.80 10.72 -41.10
C LEU A 111 14.56 10.95 -40.49
N LYS A 112 14.26 10.97 -40.46
CA LYS A 112 14.52 10.82 -40.00
C LYS A 112 14.53 10.93 -39.33
N ALA A 113 14.41 11.04 -39.48
CA ALA A 113 14.63 10.90 -38.78
C ALA A 113 14.56 10.72 -38.31
#